data_58b74e58aa5e265415ea3fa999a65e85
#
_entry.id   58b74e58aa5e265415ea3fa999a65e85
#
_cell.length_a   1.000
_cell.length_b   1.000
_cell.length_c   1.000
_cell.angle_alpha   90.00
_cell.angle_beta   90.00
_cell.angle_gamma   90.00
#
_symmetry.space_group_name_H-M   'P 1'
#
loop_
_entity.id
_entity.type
_entity.pdbx_description
1 polymer ?
#
loop_
_entity_poly.entity_id
_entity_poly.type
_entity_poly.pdbx_seq_one_letter_code
_entity_poly.pdbx_strand_id
1 'polypeptide(L)' 'MQKWEYKCVYISGGYEKIEQELNKLGAEGWELAAWNSVEGFVFKRRKS' A
#
# COMPACT_ATOMS: atom_id res chain seq x y z
N MET A 1 2.73 -11.65 20.48
CA MET A 1 3.58 -11.07 19.42
C MET A 1 2.72 -10.53 18.29
N GLN A 2 3.02 -9.30 17.86
CA GLN A 2 2.27 -8.71 16.75
C GLN A 2 2.70 -9.31 15.42
N LYS A 3 1.72 -9.50 14.58
CA LYS A 3 1.98 -10.01 13.24
C LYS A 3 1.50 -8.99 12.22
N TRP A 4 2.19 -8.93 11.10
CA TRP A 4 1.87 -8.01 10.02
C TRP A 4 1.68 -8.79 8.73
N GLU A 5 0.81 -8.31 7.88
CA GLU A 5 0.75 -8.83 6.52
C GLU A 5 1.12 -7.71 5.57
N TYR A 6 1.74 -8.06 4.47
CA TYR A 6 2.28 -7.10 3.51
C TYR A 6 1.67 -7.28 2.14
N LYS A 7 1.59 -6.18 1.42
CA LYS A 7 1.02 -6.19 0.09
C LYS A 7 1.84 -5.26 -0.80
N CYS A 8 2.25 -5.77 -1.96
CA CYS A 8 2.98 -4.98 -2.94
C CYS A 8 2.04 -4.64 -4.07
N VAL A 9 1.93 -3.37 -4.40
CA VAL A 9 1.02 -2.89 -5.44
C VAL A 9 1.77 -1.97 -6.38
N TYR A 10 1.68 -2.24 -7.67
CA TYR A 10 2.27 -1.38 -8.68
C TYR A 10 1.17 -0.47 -9.22
N ILE A 11 1.33 0.82 -9.03
CA ILE A 11 0.35 1.80 -9.48
C ILE A 11 0.99 2.71 -10.53
N SER A 12 0.39 2.78 -11.70
CA SER A 12 0.86 3.65 -12.77
C SER A 12 -0.18 4.71 -13.07
N GLY A 13 0.27 5.84 -13.59
CA GLY A 13 -0.60 6.95 -13.92
C GLY A 13 -0.17 8.23 -13.23
N GLY A 14 -1.00 9.26 -13.28
CA GLY A 14 -0.71 10.52 -12.66
C GLY A 14 -1.01 10.53 -11.17
N TYR A 15 -0.74 11.67 -10.55
CA TYR A 15 -0.96 11.82 -9.11
C TYR A 15 -2.37 11.47 -8.67
N GLU A 16 -3.36 11.88 -9.46
CA GLU A 16 -4.75 11.62 -9.10
C GLU A 16 -5.03 10.13 -9.02
N LYS A 17 -4.52 9.38 -9.99
CA LYS A 17 -4.71 7.95 -10.03
C LYS A 17 -4.04 7.28 -8.83
N ILE A 18 -2.81 7.67 -8.57
CA ILE A 18 -2.05 7.11 -7.46
C ILE A 18 -2.75 7.42 -6.14
N GLU A 19 -3.17 8.67 -5.96
CA GLU A 19 -3.84 9.07 -4.73
C GLU A 19 -5.13 8.30 -4.50
N GLN A 20 -5.90 8.07 -5.56
CA GLN A 20 -7.13 7.31 -5.44
C GLN A 20 -6.86 5.88 -4.98
N GLU A 21 -5.84 5.26 -5.54
CA GLU A 21 -5.49 3.88 -5.15
C GLU A 21 -4.97 3.82 -3.72
N LEU A 22 -4.16 4.80 -3.32
CA LEU A 22 -3.66 4.85 -1.96
C LEU A 22 -4.78 5.02 -0.96
N ASN A 23 -5.73 5.89 -1.28
CA ASN A 23 -6.88 6.12 -0.40
C ASN A 23 -7.78 4.90 -0.31
N LYS A 24 -7.92 4.19 -1.41
CA LYS A 24 -8.73 2.97 -1.43
C LYS A 24 -8.11 1.92 -0.50
N LEU A 25 -6.81 1.74 -0.60
CA LEU A 25 -6.10 0.78 0.24
C LEU A 25 -6.13 1.20 1.70
N GLY A 26 -5.99 2.50 1.96
CA GLY A 26 -6.08 3.03 3.32
C GLY A 26 -7.43 2.76 3.93
N ALA A 27 -8.49 2.87 3.14
CA ALA A 27 -9.84 2.58 3.62
C ALA A 27 -10.02 1.11 4.00
N GLU A 28 -9.18 0.24 3.43
CA GLU A 28 -9.19 -1.18 3.76
C GLU A 28 -8.28 -1.51 4.93
N GLY A 29 -7.69 -0.50 5.53
CA GLY A 29 -6.83 -0.70 6.69
C GLY A 29 -5.35 -0.84 6.37
N TRP A 30 -4.97 -0.67 5.11
CA TRP A 30 -3.58 -0.75 4.72
C TRP A 30 -2.83 0.53 4.98
N GLU A 31 -1.60 0.41 5.43
CA GLU A 31 -0.72 1.54 5.69
C GLU A 31 0.48 1.45 4.76
N LEU A 32 0.82 2.56 4.13
CA LEU A 32 1.97 2.59 3.24
C LEU A 32 3.25 2.51 4.05
N ALA A 33 4.04 1.47 3.80
CA ALA A 33 5.27 1.24 4.55
C ALA A 33 6.50 1.72 3.79
N ALA A 34 6.50 1.53 2.47
CA ALA A 34 7.66 1.89 1.66
C ALA A 34 7.29 1.94 0.18
N TRP A 35 8.20 2.51 -0.59
CA TRP A 35 8.07 2.51 -2.04
C TRP A 35 9.44 2.31 -2.67
N ASN A 36 9.51 1.51 -3.73
CA ASN A 36 10.72 1.36 -4.49
C ASN A 36 10.39 1.07 -5.95
N SER A 37 11.38 1.18 -6.82
CA SER A 37 11.15 1.06 -8.25
C SER A 37 10.97 -0.40 -8.71
N VAL A 38 11.28 -1.34 -7.87
CA VAL A 38 11.17 -2.76 -8.21
C VAL A 38 9.81 -3.32 -7.82
N GLU A 39 9.41 -3.08 -6.59
CA GLU A 39 8.19 -3.66 -6.03
C GLU A 39 7.00 -2.71 -6.05
N GLY A 40 7.26 -1.42 -6.28
CA GLY A 40 6.22 -0.43 -6.26
C GLY A 40 5.90 0.03 -4.85
N PHE A 41 4.63 0.14 -4.54
CA PHE A 41 4.19 0.57 -3.21
C PHE A 41 4.01 -0.65 -2.32
N VAL A 42 4.66 -0.62 -1.17
CA VAL A 42 4.57 -1.71 -0.20
C VAL A 42 3.69 -1.26 0.96
N PHE A 43 2.65 -2.01 1.20
CA PHE A 43 1.71 -1.73 2.28
C PHE A 43 1.79 -2.79 3.36
N LYS A 44 1.40 -2.41 4.55
CA LYS A 44 1.32 -3.36 5.65
C LYS A 44 0.05 -3.10 6.43
N ARG A 45 -0.42 -4.10 7.11
CA ARG A 45 -1.50 -3.92 8.07
C ARG A 45 -1.39 -5.02 9.11
N ARG A 46 -1.95 -4.73 10.26
CA ARG A 46 -1.89 -5.65 11.38
C ARG A 46 -2.73 -6.87 11.10
N LYS A 47 -2.16 -8.02 11.37
CA LYS A 47 -2.85 -9.28 11.18
C LYS A 47 -3.41 -9.73 12.52
N SER A 48 -4.70 -10.02 12.55
CA SER A 48 -5.36 -10.46 13.78
C SER A 48 -5.18 -11.95 14.03
#